data_8103f71672c8d6436b94a5e5841336b5
#
_entry.id   8103f71672c8d6436b94a5e5841336b5
#
_cell.length_a   1.000
_cell.length_b   1.000
_cell.length_c   1.000
_cell.angle_alpha   90.00
_cell.angle_beta   90.00
_cell.angle_gamma   90.00
#
_symmetry.space_group_name_H-M   'P 1'
#
loop_
_entity.id
_entity.type
_entity.pdbx_description
1 polymer ?
#
loop_
_entity_poly.entity_id
_entity_poly.type
_entity_poly.pdbx_seq_one_letter_code
_entity_poly.pdbx_strand_id
1 'polypeptide(L)'
;TEIIRGLEDGEKVVVSSQFMIDSESSLRESFRKLQKAQTPLALLDVTKDQQAMIDHLVDAALYLHDAQTNDFEPDAKMLMPALKLNDHLLPKFRGTKLKFILQDAEKALMSANEAITDQERKDALAELVTALKPWITEGKPKHYKDKGVKLYLDHGTSYYWLQLGDEMAHPYGDGHAVEVELPDEVNAEAPTVTAPVGGAHAGH
;
A
#
# COMPACT_ATOMS: atom_id res chain seq x y z
N THR A 1 -21.55 -43.31 -12.84
CA THR A 1 -21.41 -42.89 -14.26
C THR A 1 -21.06 -44.10 -15.05
N GLU A 2 -21.94 -44.54 -15.92
CA GLU A 2 -21.74 -45.70 -16.80
C GLU A 2 -20.90 -45.27 -18.00
N ILE A 3 -19.75 -45.94 -18.21
CA ILE A 3 -18.87 -45.64 -19.34
C ILE A 3 -19.23 -46.64 -20.45
N ILE A 4 -19.84 -46.14 -21.53
CA ILE A 4 -20.44 -46.94 -22.60
C ILE A 4 -19.42 -47.26 -23.73
N ARG A 5 -18.27 -46.59 -23.84
CA ARG A 5 -17.23 -46.84 -24.86
C ARG A 5 -15.86 -46.26 -24.45
N GLY A 6 -14.79 -46.91 -24.87
CA GLY A 6 -13.41 -46.40 -24.86
C GLY A 6 -12.49 -47.00 -23.81
N LEU A 7 -12.88 -48.08 -23.11
CA LEU A 7 -12.01 -48.79 -22.17
C LEU A 7 -11.97 -50.26 -22.50
N GLU A 8 -10.80 -50.87 -22.45
CA GLU A 8 -10.59 -52.30 -22.56
C GLU A 8 -10.53 -52.95 -21.17
N ASP A 9 -10.85 -54.26 -21.09
CA ASP A 9 -10.86 -54.99 -19.82
C ASP A 9 -9.45 -55.04 -19.21
N GLY A 10 -9.30 -54.45 -18.01
CA GLY A 10 -8.01 -54.33 -17.32
C GLY A 10 -7.36 -52.94 -17.40
N GLU A 11 -7.92 -51.98 -18.13
CA GLU A 11 -7.43 -50.59 -18.11
C GLU A 11 -7.72 -49.89 -16.80
N LYS A 12 -6.67 -49.27 -16.24
CA LYS A 12 -6.78 -48.48 -15.01
C LYS A 12 -7.25 -47.03 -15.34
N VAL A 13 -8.47 -46.71 -14.94
CA VAL A 13 -9.02 -45.37 -15.09
C VAL A 13 -8.70 -44.54 -13.87
N VAL A 14 -8.13 -43.36 -14.08
CA VAL A 14 -7.89 -42.39 -13.02
C VAL A 14 -9.18 -41.65 -12.72
N VAL A 15 -9.94 -42.08 -11.71
CA VAL A 15 -11.22 -41.48 -11.30
C VAL A 15 -11.04 -40.26 -10.38
N SER A 16 -9.82 -39.99 -9.90
CA SER A 16 -9.53 -38.95 -8.94
C SER A 16 -8.58 -37.86 -9.42
N SER A 17 -8.16 -37.88 -10.70
CA SER A 17 -7.21 -36.91 -11.24
C SER A 17 -7.75 -35.46 -11.24
N GLN A 18 -9.06 -35.31 -11.40
CA GLN A 18 -9.70 -34.00 -11.40
C GLN A 18 -9.58 -33.34 -10.02
N PHE A 19 -9.72 -34.08 -8.94
CA PHE A 19 -9.55 -33.58 -7.57
C PHE A 19 -8.09 -33.16 -7.29
N MET A 20 -7.12 -33.91 -7.80
CA MET A 20 -5.70 -33.54 -7.65
C MET A 20 -5.32 -32.30 -8.47
N ILE A 21 -5.84 -32.16 -9.70
CA ILE A 21 -5.63 -30.99 -10.56
C ILE A 21 -6.26 -29.73 -9.92
N ASP A 22 -7.48 -29.86 -9.40
CA ASP A 22 -8.18 -28.75 -8.74
C ASP A 22 -7.46 -28.35 -7.44
N SER A 23 -6.96 -29.30 -6.67
CA SER A 23 -6.19 -29.04 -5.46
C SER A 23 -4.85 -28.38 -5.77
N GLU A 24 -4.14 -28.80 -6.80
CA GLU A 24 -2.88 -28.19 -7.22
C GLU A 24 -3.10 -26.78 -7.76
N SER A 25 -4.13 -26.56 -8.57
CA SER A 25 -4.48 -25.24 -9.09
C SER A 25 -4.84 -24.28 -7.95
N SER A 26 -5.65 -24.73 -6.99
CA SER A 26 -6.04 -23.96 -5.81
C SER A 26 -4.83 -23.61 -4.93
N LEU A 27 -3.90 -24.56 -4.75
CA LEU A 27 -2.67 -24.34 -4.01
C LEU A 27 -1.77 -23.31 -4.70
N ARG A 28 -1.56 -23.45 -6.01
CA ARG A 28 -0.77 -22.48 -6.80
C ARG A 28 -1.38 -21.07 -6.76
N GLU A 29 -2.69 -20.96 -6.82
CA GLU A 29 -3.37 -19.66 -6.70
C GLU A 29 -3.18 -19.07 -5.29
N SER A 30 -3.28 -19.87 -4.25
CA SER A 30 -3.04 -19.45 -2.87
C SER A 30 -1.60 -18.97 -2.67
N PHE A 31 -0.62 -19.67 -3.24
CA PHE A 31 0.79 -19.26 -3.23
C PHE A 31 1.00 -17.93 -3.95
N ARG A 32 0.40 -17.75 -5.13
CA ARG A 32 0.49 -16.46 -5.86
C ARG A 32 -0.11 -15.30 -5.07
N LYS A 33 -1.25 -15.53 -4.40
CA LYS A 33 -1.88 -14.51 -3.53
C LYS A 33 -0.97 -14.15 -2.36
N LEU A 34 -0.39 -15.15 -1.71
CA LEU A 34 0.54 -14.96 -0.60
C LEU A 34 1.80 -14.22 -1.06
N GLN A 35 2.42 -14.64 -2.14
CA GLN A 35 3.60 -14.00 -2.70
C GLN A 35 3.33 -12.53 -3.04
N LYS A 36 2.18 -12.23 -3.66
CA LYS A 36 1.77 -10.87 -3.98
C LYS A 36 1.58 -10.01 -2.73
N ALA A 37 0.98 -10.56 -1.68
CA ALA A 37 0.78 -9.87 -0.41
C ALA A 37 2.10 -9.60 0.35
N GLN A 38 3.10 -10.45 0.15
CA GLN A 38 4.42 -10.32 0.78
C GLN A 38 5.40 -9.48 -0.04
N THR A 39 5.07 -9.15 -1.30
CA THR A 39 5.96 -8.33 -2.14
C THR A 39 6.27 -7.00 -1.45
N PRO A 40 7.56 -6.67 -1.23
CA PRO A 40 7.97 -5.39 -0.69
C PRO A 40 7.46 -4.23 -1.56
N LEU A 41 7.14 -3.09 -0.92
CA LEU A 41 6.61 -1.91 -1.63
C LEU A 41 7.57 -1.41 -2.71
N ALA A 42 8.88 -1.45 -2.47
CA ALA A 42 9.90 -1.02 -3.42
C ALA A 42 9.91 -1.84 -4.73
N LEU A 43 9.49 -3.12 -4.66
CA LEU A 43 9.47 -4.05 -5.78
C LEU A 43 8.12 -4.08 -6.53
N LEU A 44 7.15 -3.28 -6.09
CA LEU A 44 5.89 -3.18 -6.80
C LEU A 44 6.10 -2.46 -8.15
N ASP A 45 5.57 -3.08 -9.20
CA ASP A 45 5.52 -2.47 -10.53
C ASP A 45 4.45 -1.37 -10.53
N VAL A 46 4.89 -0.12 -10.57
CA VAL A 46 4.05 1.07 -10.56
C VAL A 46 4.43 1.92 -11.76
N THR A 47 3.48 2.12 -12.66
CA THR A 47 3.69 2.96 -13.86
C THR A 47 3.85 4.42 -13.45
N LYS A 48 4.39 5.25 -14.36
CA LYS A 48 4.53 6.70 -14.14
C LYS A 48 3.18 7.38 -13.85
N ASP A 49 2.13 6.97 -14.55
CA ASP A 49 0.78 7.53 -14.35
C ASP A 49 0.21 7.13 -12.98
N GLN A 50 0.41 5.86 -12.57
CA GLN A 50 0.01 5.41 -11.24
C GLN A 50 0.80 6.12 -10.13
N GLN A 51 2.11 6.33 -10.34
CA GLN A 51 2.92 7.11 -9.39
C GLN A 51 2.43 8.55 -9.29
N ALA A 52 2.13 9.20 -10.41
CA ALA A 52 1.56 10.55 -10.42
C ALA A 52 0.22 10.62 -9.68
N MET A 53 -0.62 9.59 -9.82
CA MET A 53 -1.86 9.47 -9.05
C MET A 53 -1.59 9.33 -7.55
N ILE A 54 -0.62 8.49 -7.14
CA ILE A 54 -0.26 8.34 -5.73
C ILE A 54 0.33 9.65 -5.18
N ASP A 55 1.08 10.39 -6.00
CA ASP A 55 1.65 11.68 -5.62
C ASP A 55 0.57 12.69 -5.23
N HIS A 56 -0.63 12.66 -5.82
CA HIS A 56 -1.73 13.53 -5.38
C HIS A 56 -2.18 13.27 -3.93
N LEU A 57 -2.00 12.06 -3.40
CA LEU A 57 -2.25 11.80 -1.98
C LEU A 57 -1.20 12.48 -1.09
N VAL A 58 0.05 12.50 -1.54
CA VAL A 58 1.14 13.22 -0.87
C VAL A 58 0.94 14.72 -0.99
N ASP A 59 0.55 15.24 -2.16
CA ASP A 59 0.21 16.64 -2.37
C ASP A 59 -0.94 17.09 -1.45
N ALA A 60 -1.94 16.23 -1.24
CA ALA A 60 -3.03 16.50 -0.29
C ALA A 60 -2.53 16.58 1.16
N ALA A 61 -1.60 15.72 1.57
CA ALA A 61 -1.00 15.77 2.90
C ALA A 61 -0.16 17.06 3.09
N LEU A 62 0.60 17.48 2.06
CA LEU A 62 1.35 18.72 2.06
C LEU A 62 0.41 19.94 2.13
N TYR A 63 -0.70 19.91 1.40
CA TYR A 63 -1.72 20.96 1.44
C TYR A 63 -2.40 21.07 2.81
N LEU A 64 -2.74 19.93 3.43
CA LEU A 64 -3.32 19.94 4.78
C LEU A 64 -2.32 20.44 5.84
N HIS A 65 -1.04 20.10 5.69
CA HIS A 65 0.02 20.64 6.53
C HIS A 65 0.11 22.17 6.39
N ASP A 66 0.12 22.68 5.15
CA ASP A 66 0.16 24.12 4.87
C ASP A 66 -1.06 24.84 5.46
N ALA A 67 -2.25 24.25 5.32
CA ALA A 67 -3.48 24.79 5.91
C ALA A 67 -3.38 24.88 7.45
N GLN A 68 -2.84 23.84 8.09
CA GLN A 68 -2.71 23.77 9.54
C GLN A 68 -1.67 24.73 10.09
N THR A 69 -0.55 24.94 9.38
CA THR A 69 0.53 25.82 9.83
C THR A 69 0.29 27.29 9.53
N ASN A 70 -0.52 27.60 8.53
CA ASN A 70 -0.89 28.98 8.15
C ASN A 70 -2.33 29.37 8.57
N ASP A 71 -2.99 28.55 9.39
CA ASP A 71 -4.30 28.79 10.01
C ASP A 71 -5.39 29.18 8.99
N PHE A 72 -5.53 28.39 7.93
CA PHE A 72 -6.62 28.53 6.97
C PHE A 72 -7.43 27.23 6.83
N GLU A 73 -8.71 27.36 6.47
CA GLU A 73 -9.57 26.21 6.23
C GLU A 73 -9.25 25.54 4.88
N PRO A 74 -9.00 24.21 4.85
CA PRO A 74 -8.76 23.49 3.60
C PRO A 74 -9.97 23.57 2.66
N ASP A 75 -9.74 23.93 1.38
CA ASP A 75 -10.78 23.86 0.35
C ASP A 75 -10.95 22.40 -0.10
N ALA A 76 -12.17 21.87 0.08
CA ALA A 76 -12.56 20.53 -0.36
C ALA A 76 -12.23 20.25 -1.84
N LYS A 77 -12.25 21.29 -2.70
CA LYS A 77 -11.90 21.15 -4.12
C LYS A 77 -10.44 20.75 -4.33
N MET A 78 -9.56 21.16 -3.42
CA MET A 78 -8.13 20.80 -3.50
C MET A 78 -7.89 19.33 -3.09
N LEU A 79 -8.76 18.76 -2.25
CA LEU A 79 -8.70 17.33 -1.86
C LEU A 79 -9.39 16.40 -2.85
N MET A 80 -10.33 16.90 -3.66
CA MET A 80 -11.13 16.10 -4.60
C MET A 80 -10.31 15.28 -5.59
N PRO A 81 -9.18 15.75 -6.17
CA PRO A 81 -8.36 14.91 -7.04
C PRO A 81 -7.87 13.65 -6.32
N ALA A 82 -7.37 13.80 -5.08
CA ALA A 82 -6.88 12.69 -4.27
C ALA A 82 -8.01 11.72 -3.85
N LEU A 83 -9.20 12.22 -3.50
CA LEU A 83 -10.35 11.42 -3.10
C LEU A 83 -10.90 10.53 -4.24
N LYS A 84 -10.73 10.92 -5.50
CA LYS A 84 -11.24 10.17 -6.66
C LYS A 84 -10.28 9.13 -7.22
N LEU A 85 -9.06 9.06 -6.72
CA LEU A 85 -8.02 8.21 -7.30
C LEU A 85 -8.23 6.72 -7.03
N ASN A 86 -8.83 6.40 -5.89
CA ASN A 86 -8.90 5.01 -5.45
C ASN A 86 -9.79 4.13 -6.31
N ASP A 87 -10.80 4.67 -6.97
CA ASP A 87 -11.61 3.92 -7.94
C ASP A 87 -10.74 3.34 -9.08
N HIS A 88 -9.68 4.05 -9.44
CA HIS A 88 -8.76 3.65 -10.51
C HIS A 88 -7.55 2.84 -10.00
N LEU A 89 -7.05 3.15 -8.79
CA LEU A 89 -5.82 2.54 -8.25
C LEU A 89 -6.08 1.23 -7.51
N LEU A 90 -7.11 1.13 -6.68
CA LEU A 90 -7.38 -0.04 -5.85
C LEU A 90 -7.49 -1.36 -6.62
N PRO A 91 -8.17 -1.41 -7.79
CA PRO A 91 -8.24 -2.62 -8.58
C PRO A 91 -6.86 -3.09 -9.09
N LYS A 92 -5.94 -2.16 -9.37
CA LYS A 92 -4.60 -2.45 -9.89
C LYS A 92 -3.69 -3.07 -8.84
N PHE A 93 -3.83 -2.63 -7.58
CA PHE A 93 -3.01 -3.09 -6.46
C PHE A 93 -3.67 -4.13 -5.57
N ARG A 94 -4.75 -4.78 -6.05
CA ARG A 94 -5.44 -5.83 -5.31
C ARG A 94 -4.47 -6.93 -4.85
N GLY A 95 -4.49 -7.24 -3.55
CA GLY A 95 -3.65 -8.25 -2.92
C GLY A 95 -2.23 -7.80 -2.61
N THR A 96 -1.89 -6.53 -2.74
CA THR A 96 -0.60 -5.96 -2.33
C THR A 96 -0.74 -5.12 -1.06
N LYS A 97 0.38 -4.82 -0.38
CA LYS A 97 0.42 -3.88 0.74
C LYS A 97 -0.04 -2.48 0.34
N LEU A 98 0.27 -2.05 -0.89
CA LEU A 98 -0.11 -0.72 -1.39
C LEU A 98 -1.63 -0.51 -1.41
N LYS A 99 -2.42 -1.57 -1.66
CA LYS A 99 -3.89 -1.47 -1.58
C LYS A 99 -4.36 -0.95 -0.22
N PHE A 100 -3.80 -1.46 0.87
CA PHE A 100 -4.20 -1.04 2.22
C PHE A 100 -3.76 0.40 2.51
N ILE A 101 -2.56 0.78 2.10
CA ILE A 101 -2.07 2.17 2.18
C ILE A 101 -3.04 3.13 1.48
N LEU A 102 -3.47 2.81 0.26
CA LEU A 102 -4.41 3.62 -0.49
C LEU A 102 -5.78 3.71 0.18
N GLN A 103 -6.29 2.61 0.74
CA GLN A 103 -7.57 2.59 1.46
C GLN A 103 -7.52 3.43 2.74
N ASP A 104 -6.45 3.30 3.52
CA ASP A 104 -6.29 4.06 4.76
C ASP A 104 -6.08 5.56 4.46
N ALA A 105 -5.33 5.89 3.41
CA ALA A 105 -5.16 7.27 2.96
C ALA A 105 -6.49 7.90 2.49
N GLU A 106 -7.32 7.16 1.75
CA GLU A 106 -8.66 7.62 1.34
C GLU A 106 -9.53 7.92 2.55
N LYS A 107 -9.57 6.99 3.53
CA LYS A 107 -10.32 7.18 4.76
C LYS A 107 -9.88 8.43 5.50
N ALA A 108 -8.59 8.65 5.67
CA ALA A 108 -8.04 9.84 6.32
C ALA A 108 -8.38 11.13 5.56
N LEU A 109 -8.35 11.11 4.21
CA LEU A 109 -8.77 12.25 3.39
C LEU A 109 -10.27 12.55 3.51
N MET A 110 -11.11 11.52 3.62
CA MET A 110 -12.55 11.71 3.89
C MET A 110 -12.74 12.37 5.27
N SER A 111 -12.04 11.90 6.30
CA SER A 111 -12.04 12.52 7.64
C SER A 111 -11.59 13.99 7.56
N ALA A 112 -10.53 14.30 6.80
CA ALA A 112 -10.05 15.67 6.61
C ALA A 112 -11.08 16.57 5.91
N ASN A 113 -11.80 16.04 4.92
CA ASN A 113 -12.83 16.76 4.19
C ASN A 113 -14.09 17.03 5.05
N GLU A 114 -14.35 16.21 6.05
CA GLU A 114 -15.50 16.31 6.96
C GLU A 114 -15.15 17.01 8.28
N ALA A 115 -13.88 17.28 8.54
CA ALA A 115 -13.37 17.86 9.78
C ALA A 115 -13.90 19.31 9.99
N ILE A 116 -14.52 19.55 11.15
CA ILE A 116 -15.08 20.83 11.55
C ILE A 116 -14.13 21.54 12.53
N THR A 117 -13.53 20.79 13.45
CA THR A 117 -12.68 21.31 14.50
C THR A 117 -11.20 21.26 14.09
N ASP A 118 -10.39 22.13 14.73
CA ASP A 118 -8.94 22.10 14.56
C ASP A 118 -8.33 20.75 14.94
N GLN A 119 -8.82 20.11 16.02
CA GLN A 119 -8.33 18.82 16.44
C GLN A 119 -8.65 17.72 15.41
N GLU A 120 -9.86 17.72 14.85
CA GLU A 120 -10.22 16.76 13.79
C GLU A 120 -9.34 16.91 12.55
N ARG A 121 -8.97 18.15 12.18
CA ARG A 121 -8.04 18.43 11.07
C ARG A 121 -6.64 17.90 11.37
N LYS A 122 -6.14 18.11 12.60
CA LYS A 122 -4.84 17.60 13.07
C LYS A 122 -4.80 16.06 13.04
N ASP A 123 -5.85 15.43 13.56
CA ASP A 123 -5.96 13.97 13.59
C ASP A 123 -6.02 13.39 12.18
N ALA A 124 -6.81 13.98 11.29
CA ALA A 124 -6.91 13.56 9.90
C ALA A 124 -5.58 13.71 9.11
N LEU A 125 -4.85 14.82 9.34
CA LEU A 125 -3.50 14.98 8.78
C LEU A 125 -2.55 13.88 9.28
N ALA A 126 -2.55 13.61 10.57
CA ALA A 126 -1.71 12.58 11.18
C ALA A 126 -2.05 11.18 10.65
N GLU A 127 -3.33 10.85 10.54
CA GLU A 127 -3.81 9.59 9.96
C GLU A 127 -3.38 9.45 8.50
N LEU A 128 -3.54 10.49 7.69
CA LEU A 128 -3.14 10.47 6.27
C LEU A 128 -1.64 10.22 6.10
N VAL A 129 -0.81 10.95 6.85
CA VAL A 129 0.64 10.78 6.75
C VAL A 129 1.09 9.43 7.31
N THR A 130 0.45 8.95 8.39
CA THR A 130 0.70 7.60 8.93
C THR A 130 0.38 6.53 7.89
N ALA A 131 -0.72 6.66 7.16
CA ALA A 131 -1.08 5.74 6.09
C ALA A 131 -0.06 5.77 4.94
N LEU A 132 0.39 6.96 4.51
CA LEU A 132 1.32 7.14 3.40
C LEU A 132 2.78 6.83 3.75
N LYS A 133 3.15 6.87 5.03
CA LYS A 133 4.53 6.69 5.50
C LYS A 133 5.21 5.45 4.93
N PRO A 134 4.62 4.23 4.94
CA PRO A 134 5.29 3.05 4.39
C PRO A 134 5.61 3.20 2.89
N TRP A 135 4.75 3.86 2.13
CA TRP A 135 5.02 4.14 0.72
C TRP A 135 6.18 5.12 0.52
N ILE A 136 6.22 6.15 1.35
CA ILE A 136 7.26 7.19 1.30
C ILE A 136 8.61 6.65 1.77
N THR A 137 8.65 5.80 2.81
CA THR A 137 9.91 5.33 3.41
C THR A 137 10.42 4.02 2.83
N GLU A 138 9.53 3.11 2.40
CA GLU A 138 9.86 1.76 1.95
C GLU A 138 9.53 1.52 0.47
N GLY A 139 8.59 2.28 -0.10
CA GLY A 139 8.18 2.14 -1.49
C GLY A 139 9.05 2.95 -2.44
N LYS A 140 9.01 4.25 -2.34
CA LYS A 140 9.68 5.19 -3.26
C LYS A 140 10.38 6.34 -2.52
N PRO A 141 11.23 6.09 -1.53
CA PRO A 141 11.83 7.16 -0.71
C PRO A 141 12.65 8.17 -1.54
N LYS A 142 13.47 7.69 -2.46
CA LYS A 142 14.27 8.55 -3.33
C LYS A 142 13.40 9.50 -4.17
N HIS A 143 12.24 9.02 -4.67
CA HIS A 143 11.32 9.85 -5.45
C HIS A 143 10.83 11.06 -4.67
N TYR A 144 10.48 10.87 -3.39
CA TYR A 144 10.01 11.97 -2.54
C TYR A 144 11.15 12.85 -2.03
N LYS A 145 12.30 12.26 -1.72
CA LYS A 145 13.53 12.99 -1.37
C LYS A 145 13.96 13.92 -2.52
N ASP A 146 13.97 13.43 -3.76
CA ASP A 146 14.30 14.21 -4.96
C ASP A 146 13.30 15.35 -5.20
N LYS A 147 12.06 15.23 -4.73
CA LYS A 147 11.03 16.29 -4.73
C LYS A 147 11.15 17.27 -3.56
N GLY A 148 12.09 17.07 -2.65
CA GLY A 148 12.27 17.90 -1.45
C GLY A 148 11.22 17.66 -0.36
N VAL A 149 10.49 16.54 -0.42
CA VAL A 149 9.54 16.16 0.64
C VAL A 149 10.33 15.68 1.85
N LYS A 150 10.04 16.24 3.01
CA LYS A 150 10.57 15.86 4.31
C LYS A 150 9.47 15.25 5.17
N LEU A 151 9.84 14.22 5.93
CA LEU A 151 8.97 13.54 6.88
C LEU A 151 9.44 13.87 8.29
N TYR A 152 8.52 14.26 9.15
CA TYR A 152 8.80 14.56 10.56
C TYR A 152 7.96 13.70 11.48
N LEU A 153 8.46 13.48 12.68
CA LEU A 153 7.77 12.81 13.79
C LEU A 153 7.74 13.74 15.01
N ASP A 154 6.56 14.04 15.52
CA ASP A 154 6.39 14.62 16.84
C ASP A 154 6.48 13.54 17.92
N HIS A 155 7.41 13.70 18.84
CA HIS A 155 7.61 12.75 19.95
C HIS A 155 6.50 12.81 21.00
N GLY A 156 5.82 13.95 21.13
CA GLY A 156 4.75 14.15 22.13
C GLY A 156 3.49 13.37 21.80
N THR A 157 3.05 13.47 20.54
CA THR A 157 1.82 12.84 20.05
C THR A 157 2.07 11.55 19.29
N SER A 158 3.31 11.30 18.85
CA SER A 158 3.68 10.26 17.87
C SER A 158 3.05 10.48 16.49
N TYR A 159 2.68 11.70 16.16
CA TYR A 159 2.11 12.07 14.88
C TYR A 159 3.21 12.38 13.86
N TYR A 160 2.93 12.03 12.60
CA TYR A 160 3.80 12.33 11.47
C TYR A 160 3.21 13.44 10.63
N TRP A 161 4.08 14.22 9.97
CA TRP A 161 3.66 15.13 8.90
C TRP A 161 4.68 15.19 7.78
N LEU A 162 4.25 15.70 6.65
CA LEU A 162 5.07 15.96 5.49
C LEU A 162 5.13 17.47 5.27
N GLN A 163 6.29 17.96 4.88
CA GLN A 163 6.45 19.35 4.45
C GLN A 163 7.48 19.48 3.33
N LEU A 164 7.45 20.64 2.65
CA LEU A 164 8.49 21.10 1.75
C LEU A 164 9.32 22.19 2.43
N GLY A 165 10.57 22.34 1.97
CA GLY A 165 11.46 23.37 2.49
C GLY A 165 12.25 22.94 3.72
N ASP A 166 13.18 23.81 4.16
CA ASP A 166 14.16 23.48 5.20
C ASP A 166 13.75 23.94 6.58
N GLU A 167 12.90 24.96 6.66
CA GLU A 167 12.39 25.49 7.93
C GLU A 167 11.23 24.60 8.43
N MET A 168 11.42 23.99 9.59
CA MET A 168 10.41 23.11 10.18
C MET A 168 9.20 23.89 10.65
N ALA A 169 8.02 23.59 10.11
CA ALA A 169 6.73 24.14 10.55
C ALA A 169 5.91 23.05 11.22
N HIS A 170 5.67 23.16 12.53
CA HIS A 170 5.01 22.13 13.33
C HIS A 170 3.49 22.30 13.31
N PRO A 171 2.72 21.35 12.72
CA PRO A 171 1.27 21.50 12.55
C PRO A 171 0.46 21.18 13.81
N TYR A 172 1.04 20.52 14.80
CA TYR A 172 0.33 20.03 15.98
C TYR A 172 0.55 20.86 17.25
N GLY A 173 1.41 21.89 17.21
CA GLY A 173 1.72 22.76 18.33
C GLY A 173 3.23 22.89 18.59
N ASP A 174 3.64 23.25 19.81
CA ASP A 174 5.03 23.52 20.19
C ASP A 174 5.79 22.24 20.61
N GLY A 175 5.48 21.12 20.00
CA GLY A 175 6.08 19.80 20.32
C GLY A 175 7.54 19.70 19.87
N HIS A 176 8.25 18.72 20.43
CA HIS A 176 9.59 18.34 19.97
C HIS A 176 9.47 17.35 18.83
N ALA A 177 9.95 17.75 17.66
CA ALA A 177 9.93 16.92 16.48
C ALA A 177 11.32 16.62 15.93
N VAL A 178 11.43 15.51 15.20
CA VAL A 178 12.64 15.11 14.50
C VAL A 178 12.33 14.79 13.05
N GLU A 179 13.27 15.11 12.17
CA GLU A 179 13.21 14.68 10.77
C GLU A 179 13.50 13.18 10.68
N VAL A 180 12.63 12.47 9.98
CA VAL A 180 12.81 11.06 9.65
C VAL A 180 13.51 10.99 8.29
N GLU A 181 14.76 10.56 8.29
CA GLU A 181 15.56 10.50 7.07
C GLU A 181 14.94 9.51 6.06
N LEU A 182 14.75 9.97 4.83
CA LEU A 182 14.33 9.12 3.71
C LEU A 182 15.58 8.47 3.09
N PRO A 183 15.64 7.12 3.01
CA PRO A 183 16.78 6.43 2.45
C PRO A 183 16.90 6.68 0.93
N ASP A 184 18.12 6.69 0.42
CA ASP A 184 18.37 6.82 -1.02
C ASP A 184 17.99 5.54 -1.77
N GLU A 185 18.15 4.37 -1.12
CA GLU A 185 17.84 3.06 -1.66
C GLU A 185 17.13 2.19 -0.61
N VAL A 186 16.19 1.38 -1.07
CA VAL A 186 15.55 0.36 -0.24
C VAL A 186 16.11 -1.00 -0.63
N ASN A 187 16.84 -1.64 0.26
CA ASN A 187 17.28 -3.02 0.08
C ASN A 187 16.07 -3.96 0.26
N ALA A 188 15.37 -4.21 -0.83
CA ALA A 188 14.22 -5.11 -0.84
C ALA A 188 14.58 -6.40 -1.58
N GLU A 189 14.54 -7.52 -0.87
CA GLU A 189 14.66 -8.85 -1.47
C GLU A 189 13.26 -9.39 -1.80
N ALA A 190 13.13 -9.99 -2.98
CA ALA A 190 11.90 -10.68 -3.35
C ALA A 190 11.66 -11.86 -2.39
N PRO A 191 10.42 -12.06 -1.89
CA PRO A 191 10.14 -13.16 -0.99
C PRO A 191 10.44 -14.50 -1.67
N THR A 192 11.36 -15.27 -1.10
CA THR A 192 11.67 -16.64 -1.52
C THR A 192 10.57 -17.55 -1.01
N VAL A 193 9.52 -17.72 -1.80
CA VAL A 193 8.49 -18.72 -1.51
C VAL A 193 8.98 -20.04 -2.08
N THR A 194 9.57 -20.90 -1.24
CA THR A 194 9.85 -22.29 -1.60
C THR A 194 8.52 -23.02 -1.76
N ALA A 195 8.20 -23.39 -2.99
CA ALA A 195 7.10 -24.33 -3.23
C ALA A 195 7.39 -25.62 -2.45
N PRO A 196 6.38 -26.22 -1.79
CA PRO A 196 6.58 -27.54 -1.18
C PRO A 196 7.03 -28.49 -2.27
N VAL A 197 8.22 -29.07 -2.10
CA VAL A 197 8.73 -30.14 -2.96
C VAL A 197 7.75 -31.28 -2.79
N GLY A 198 6.99 -31.59 -3.84
CA GLY A 198 6.12 -32.76 -3.86
C GLY A 198 6.96 -33.99 -3.54
N GLY A 199 6.72 -34.59 -2.37
CA GLY A 199 7.40 -35.78 -1.95
C GLY A 199 7.20 -36.87 -3.00
N ALA A 200 8.27 -37.25 -3.69
CA ALA A 200 8.30 -38.46 -4.48
C ALA A 200 8.10 -39.61 -3.50
N HIS A 201 6.88 -40.16 -3.41
CA HIS A 201 6.66 -41.47 -2.83
C HIS A 201 7.33 -42.49 -3.74
N ALA A 202 8.56 -42.86 -3.38
CA ALA A 202 9.15 -44.07 -3.87
C ALA A 202 8.28 -45.25 -3.37
N GLY A 203 7.51 -45.84 -4.27
CA GLY A 203 6.77 -47.08 -4.00
C GLY A 203 7.74 -48.24 -3.82
N HIS A 204 7.53 -48.99 -2.76
CA HIS A 204 7.92 -50.40 -2.65
C HIS A 204 6.71 -51.27 -2.96
#